data_407a241a3e6173d8bd20fc96932ba420
#
_entry.id   407a241a3e6173d8bd20fc96932ba420
#
_cell.length_a   1.000
_cell.length_b   1.000
_cell.length_c   1.000
_cell.angle_alpha   90.00
_cell.angle_beta   90.00
_cell.angle_gamma   90.00
#
_symmetry.space_group_name_H-M   'P 1'
#
loop_
_entity.id
_entity.type
_entity.pdbx_description
1 polymer ?
#
loop_
_entity_poly.entity_id
_entity_poly.type
_entity_poly.pdbx_seq_one_letter_code
_entity_poly.pdbx_strand_id
1 'polypeptide(L)'
;MDTLVTSLKMLAVTLVVCCVLYPAAILGLGQLVVPASANGSLVETADGRVVGSELIAQAFASPGYVWPRPSAVDYDAAGTGGSNLSPTNPELRERAVALIAQHGIDAPVPPELLTASGSGMDPHITERAALFQVPRVAGARGVDATDVERVVRETAGSASGLSSADRVVNVLALNLALDAALGEARQTTPPSGAGPDAIPPAPGGAE
;
A
#
# COMPACT_ATOMS: atom_id res chain seq x y z
N MET A 1 48.92 26.09 -4.19
CA MET A 1 48.78 24.82 -3.43
C MET A 1 47.88 24.98 -2.20
N ASP A 2 47.91 26.12 -1.54
CA ASP A 2 47.13 26.38 -0.31
C ASP A 2 45.60 26.32 -0.53
N THR A 3 45.12 26.87 -1.66
CA THR A 3 43.68 26.83 -2.00
C THR A 3 43.17 25.41 -2.18
N LEU A 4 43.93 24.54 -2.87
CA LEU A 4 43.56 23.13 -3.07
C LEU A 4 43.50 22.35 -1.74
N VAL A 5 44.52 22.58 -0.89
CA VAL A 5 44.57 21.95 0.43
C VAL A 5 43.39 22.41 1.32
N THR A 6 43.08 23.72 1.28
CA THR A 6 41.96 24.30 2.01
C THR A 6 40.63 23.74 1.49
N SER A 7 40.45 23.67 0.18
CA SER A 7 39.23 23.07 -0.41
C SER A 7 39.04 21.61 -0.03
N LEU A 8 40.15 20.83 -0.02
CA LEU A 8 40.10 19.44 0.36
C LEU A 8 39.73 19.24 1.85
N LYS A 9 40.31 20.10 2.74
CA LYS A 9 39.94 20.11 4.15
C LYS A 9 38.47 20.45 4.35
N MET A 10 37.98 21.49 3.65
CA MET A 10 36.54 21.87 3.74
C MET A 10 35.64 20.75 3.23
N LEU A 11 35.98 20.11 2.11
CA LEU A 11 35.25 18.94 1.62
C LEU A 11 35.21 17.82 2.66
N ALA A 12 36.37 17.46 3.24
CA ALA A 12 36.44 16.42 4.26
C ALA A 12 35.59 16.74 5.49
N VAL A 13 35.66 17.98 6.00
CA VAL A 13 34.85 18.44 7.14
C VAL A 13 33.36 18.38 6.80
N THR A 14 32.96 18.85 5.62
CA THR A 14 31.56 18.82 5.18
C THR A 14 31.05 17.38 5.07
N LEU A 15 31.84 16.47 4.49
CA LEU A 15 31.46 15.05 4.41
C LEU A 15 31.28 14.43 5.81
N VAL A 16 32.21 14.69 6.72
CA VAL A 16 32.10 14.16 8.09
C VAL A 16 30.87 14.72 8.79
N VAL A 17 30.61 16.02 8.72
CA VAL A 17 29.47 16.65 9.37
C VAL A 17 28.15 16.18 8.74
N CYS A 18 28.02 16.27 7.42
CA CYS A 18 26.75 16.02 6.74
C CYS A 18 26.44 14.55 6.49
N CYS A 19 27.46 13.70 6.28
CA CYS A 19 27.24 12.32 5.92
C CYS A 19 27.46 11.32 7.08
N VAL A 20 28.10 11.78 8.17
CA VAL A 20 28.37 10.90 9.33
C VAL A 20 27.69 11.44 10.59
N LEU A 21 28.07 12.62 11.05
CA LEU A 21 27.61 13.14 12.35
C LEU A 21 26.12 13.46 12.35
N TYR A 22 25.64 14.14 11.31
CA TYR A 22 24.22 14.50 11.24
C TYR A 22 23.31 13.26 11.10
N PRO A 23 23.52 12.31 10.18
CA PRO A 23 22.71 11.09 10.12
C PRO A 23 22.79 10.25 11.38
N ALA A 24 23.97 10.12 12.00
CA ALA A 24 24.14 9.39 13.25
C ALA A 24 23.35 10.05 14.42
N ALA A 25 23.37 11.38 14.49
CA ALA A 25 22.62 12.11 15.52
C ALA A 25 21.10 11.94 15.31
N ILE A 26 20.59 12.06 14.08
CA ILE A 26 19.17 11.85 13.76
C ILE A 26 18.74 10.41 14.04
N LEU A 27 19.54 9.43 13.61
CA LEU A 27 19.26 8.02 13.88
C LEU A 27 19.24 7.74 15.39
N GLY A 28 20.25 8.22 16.12
CA GLY A 28 20.30 8.03 17.57
C GLY A 28 19.10 8.67 18.28
N LEU A 29 18.71 9.88 17.90
CA LEU A 29 17.53 10.53 18.42
C LEU A 29 16.25 9.75 18.07
N GLY A 30 16.11 9.31 16.81
CA GLY A 30 14.98 8.51 16.35
C GLY A 30 14.84 7.21 17.14
N GLN A 31 15.93 6.51 17.36
CA GLN A 31 15.93 5.26 18.15
C GLN A 31 15.55 5.48 19.62
N LEU A 32 15.86 6.65 20.19
CA LEU A 32 15.52 6.97 21.58
C LEU A 32 14.07 7.44 21.73
N VAL A 33 13.56 8.23 20.79
CA VAL A 33 12.26 8.90 20.93
C VAL A 33 11.13 8.13 20.25
N VAL A 34 11.38 7.58 19.04
CA VAL A 34 10.38 6.92 18.20
C VAL A 34 10.94 5.65 17.53
N PRO A 35 11.34 4.64 18.32
CA PRO A 35 12.04 3.46 17.82
C PRO A 35 11.23 2.70 16.75
N ALA A 36 9.91 2.59 16.89
CA ALA A 36 9.04 1.94 15.91
C ALA A 36 9.16 2.61 14.52
N SER A 37 9.03 3.94 14.46
CA SER A 37 9.16 4.71 13.22
C SER A 37 10.59 4.66 12.66
N ALA A 38 11.60 4.72 13.54
CA ALA A 38 13.00 4.65 13.15
C ALA A 38 13.38 3.27 12.52
N ASN A 39 12.62 2.23 12.86
CA ASN A 39 12.79 0.88 12.31
C ASN A 39 11.78 0.53 11.22
N GLY A 40 11.10 1.52 10.62
CA GLY A 40 10.22 1.33 9.46
C GLY A 40 8.77 0.97 9.80
N SER A 41 8.30 1.26 11.01
CA SER A 41 6.90 1.02 11.44
C SER A 41 6.41 -0.40 11.09
N LEU A 42 7.25 -1.39 11.38
CA LEU A 42 6.94 -2.79 11.12
C LEU A 42 5.75 -3.24 11.98
N VAL A 43 4.87 -4.02 11.38
CA VAL A 43 3.73 -4.65 12.04
C VAL A 43 4.06 -6.11 12.28
N GLU A 44 3.94 -6.53 13.54
CA GLU A 44 4.22 -7.90 13.97
C GLU A 44 2.95 -8.57 14.48
N THR A 45 2.81 -9.85 14.20
CA THR A 45 1.77 -10.71 14.79
C THR A 45 2.14 -11.06 16.25
N ALA A 46 1.18 -11.61 17.00
CA ALA A 46 1.38 -12.00 18.40
C ALA A 46 2.51 -13.02 18.63
N ASP A 47 2.87 -13.78 17.59
CA ASP A 47 3.98 -14.73 17.57
C ASP A 47 5.33 -14.10 17.14
N GLY A 48 5.37 -12.76 16.98
CA GLY A 48 6.60 -12.02 16.64
C GLY A 48 7.01 -12.08 15.18
N ARG A 49 6.13 -12.55 14.29
CA ARG A 49 6.39 -12.57 12.84
C ARG A 49 6.03 -11.23 12.23
N VAL A 50 6.96 -10.62 11.52
CA VAL A 50 6.70 -9.40 10.74
C VAL A 50 5.76 -9.73 9.57
N VAL A 51 4.63 -9.03 9.48
CA VAL A 51 3.63 -9.18 8.42
C VAL A 51 3.63 -8.03 7.43
N GLY A 52 4.30 -6.94 7.73
CA GLY A 52 4.43 -5.79 6.83
C GLY A 52 4.86 -4.53 7.53
N SER A 53 4.61 -3.39 6.90
CA SER A 53 4.82 -2.06 7.46
C SER A 53 3.58 -1.20 7.24
N GLU A 54 3.25 -0.36 8.21
CA GLU A 54 2.16 0.61 8.08
C GLU A 54 2.40 1.68 7.01
N LEU A 55 3.66 1.82 6.57
CA LEU A 55 4.07 2.89 5.66
C LEU A 55 3.94 2.53 4.19
N ILE A 56 3.77 1.24 3.86
CA ILE A 56 3.78 0.76 2.47
C ILE A 56 2.60 -0.17 2.18
N ALA A 57 2.06 -0.07 0.96
CA ALA A 57 1.08 -1.01 0.46
C ALA A 57 1.71 -2.39 0.21
N GLN A 58 0.88 -3.42 0.32
CA GLN A 58 1.22 -4.81 0.05
C GLN A 58 0.17 -5.44 -0.84
N ALA A 59 0.57 -6.40 -1.67
CA ALA A 59 -0.36 -7.16 -2.49
C ALA A 59 -1.24 -8.06 -1.62
N PHE A 60 -2.55 -7.95 -1.77
CA PHE A 60 -3.54 -8.87 -1.20
C PHE A 60 -4.27 -9.57 -2.34
N ALA A 61 -4.08 -10.87 -2.51
CA ALA A 61 -4.68 -11.65 -3.60
C ALA A 61 -6.03 -12.28 -3.21
N SER A 62 -6.21 -12.64 -1.94
CA SER A 62 -7.44 -13.32 -1.48
C SER A 62 -8.66 -12.39 -1.54
N PRO A 63 -9.81 -12.84 -2.05
CA PRO A 63 -11.05 -12.05 -2.06
C PRO A 63 -11.60 -11.75 -0.66
N GLY A 64 -11.15 -12.45 0.36
CA GLY A 64 -11.50 -12.18 1.76
C GLY A 64 -10.77 -11.00 2.40
N TYR A 65 -9.87 -10.35 1.67
CA TYR A 65 -9.16 -9.14 2.11
C TYR A 65 -9.58 -7.91 1.31
N VAL A 66 -9.47 -6.75 1.94
CA VAL A 66 -9.60 -5.47 1.27
C VAL A 66 -8.33 -5.24 0.45
N TRP A 67 -8.48 -4.85 -0.80
CA TRP A 67 -7.38 -4.59 -1.71
C TRP A 67 -7.00 -3.11 -1.70
N PRO A 68 -5.69 -2.80 -1.77
CA PRO A 68 -5.19 -1.42 -1.85
C PRO A 68 -5.43 -0.83 -3.24
N ARG A 69 -4.95 0.39 -3.44
CA ARG A 69 -4.86 0.99 -4.77
C ARG A 69 -3.95 0.16 -5.67
N PRO A 70 -4.23 0.08 -6.98
CA PRO A 70 -3.34 -0.60 -7.91
C PRO A 70 -1.91 -0.05 -7.87
N SER A 71 -0.94 -0.93 -7.99
CA SER A 71 0.47 -0.58 -8.11
C SER A 71 0.92 -0.68 -9.58
N ALA A 72 1.78 0.24 -10.02
CA ALA A 72 2.45 0.15 -11.31
C ALA A 72 3.85 -0.49 -11.20
N VAL A 73 4.25 -0.87 -9.99
CA VAL A 73 5.55 -1.48 -9.64
C VAL A 73 5.36 -2.75 -8.81
N ASP A 74 4.18 -3.38 -8.90
CA ASP A 74 3.85 -4.66 -8.23
C ASP A 74 4.13 -4.66 -6.72
N TYR A 75 3.96 -3.50 -6.08
CA TYR A 75 4.25 -3.26 -4.66
C TYR A 75 5.72 -3.56 -4.27
N ASP A 76 6.65 -3.40 -5.22
CA ASP A 76 8.09 -3.52 -4.93
C ASP A 76 8.58 -2.29 -4.15
N ALA A 77 8.86 -2.48 -2.87
CA ALA A 77 9.35 -1.41 -1.99
C ALA A 77 10.74 -0.89 -2.36
N ALA A 78 11.50 -1.63 -3.16
CA ALA A 78 12.80 -1.21 -3.65
C ALA A 78 12.72 -0.33 -4.92
N GLY A 79 11.57 -0.33 -5.60
CA GLY A 79 11.40 0.35 -6.89
C GLY A 79 10.11 1.17 -6.97
N THR A 80 9.92 2.17 -6.08
CA THR A 80 8.69 2.99 -6.09
C THR A 80 8.50 3.78 -7.38
N GLY A 81 7.27 3.82 -7.90
CA GLY A 81 6.94 4.60 -9.10
C GLY A 81 5.48 4.49 -9.50
N GLY A 82 5.04 5.45 -10.31
CA GLY A 82 3.72 5.45 -10.93
C GLY A 82 3.76 4.93 -12.36
N SER A 83 2.58 4.69 -12.95
CA SER A 83 2.48 4.22 -14.34
C SER A 83 3.00 5.21 -15.38
N ASN A 84 3.01 6.51 -15.06
CA ASN A 84 3.42 7.61 -15.94
C ASN A 84 2.71 7.62 -17.31
N LEU A 85 1.55 6.95 -17.43
CA LEU A 85 0.78 6.89 -18.65
C LEU A 85 0.05 8.20 -18.92
N SER A 86 0.03 8.63 -20.18
CA SER A 86 -0.78 9.77 -20.62
C SER A 86 -2.27 9.48 -20.39
N PRO A 87 -3.09 10.50 -20.06
CA PRO A 87 -4.56 10.32 -19.95
C PRO A 87 -5.23 9.76 -21.20
N THR A 88 -4.59 9.89 -22.35
CA THR A 88 -5.07 9.36 -23.64
C THR A 88 -4.53 7.97 -23.98
N ASN A 89 -3.68 7.39 -23.13
CA ASN A 89 -3.12 6.07 -23.38
C ASN A 89 -4.22 5.00 -23.23
N PRO A 90 -4.43 4.15 -24.25
CA PRO A 90 -5.47 3.10 -24.23
C PRO A 90 -5.26 2.09 -23.08
N GLU A 91 -4.03 1.84 -22.67
CA GLU A 91 -3.68 0.95 -21.57
C GLU A 91 -4.36 1.33 -20.23
N LEU A 92 -4.58 2.62 -19.98
CA LEU A 92 -5.33 3.05 -18.78
C LEU A 92 -6.76 2.53 -18.80
N ARG A 93 -7.41 2.55 -19.97
CA ARG A 93 -8.77 2.05 -20.13
C ARG A 93 -8.81 0.53 -20.00
N GLU A 94 -7.88 -0.16 -20.62
CA GLU A 94 -7.79 -1.63 -20.57
C GLU A 94 -7.57 -2.11 -19.12
N ARG A 95 -6.67 -1.48 -18.42
CA ARG A 95 -6.42 -1.74 -16.99
C ARG A 95 -7.68 -1.49 -16.15
N ALA A 96 -8.37 -0.37 -16.38
CA ALA A 96 -9.59 -0.05 -15.63
C ALA A 96 -10.68 -1.11 -15.88
N VAL A 97 -10.88 -1.57 -17.12
CA VAL A 97 -11.84 -2.62 -17.46
C VAL A 97 -11.48 -3.94 -16.75
N ALA A 98 -10.21 -4.32 -16.75
CA ALA A 98 -9.75 -5.53 -16.05
C ALA A 98 -9.99 -5.44 -14.54
N LEU A 99 -9.68 -4.30 -13.92
CA LEU A 99 -9.90 -4.07 -12.48
C LEU A 99 -11.39 -4.05 -12.10
N ILE A 100 -12.25 -3.46 -12.94
CA ILE A 100 -13.72 -3.52 -12.74
C ILE A 100 -14.19 -4.98 -12.73
N ALA A 101 -13.75 -5.77 -13.71
CA ALA A 101 -14.09 -7.18 -13.76
C ALA A 101 -13.57 -7.97 -12.56
N GLN A 102 -12.35 -7.66 -12.08
CA GLN A 102 -11.74 -8.29 -10.91
C GLN A 102 -12.51 -8.00 -9.62
N HIS A 103 -13.04 -6.78 -9.44
CA HIS A 103 -13.86 -6.46 -8.26
C HIS A 103 -15.16 -7.25 -8.24
N GLY A 104 -15.76 -7.57 -9.39
CA GLY A 104 -16.96 -8.39 -9.50
C GLY A 104 -18.20 -7.80 -8.80
N ILE A 105 -18.24 -6.49 -8.61
CA ILE A 105 -19.31 -5.78 -7.92
C ILE A 105 -20.09 -4.96 -8.95
N ASP A 106 -21.41 -5.17 -9.03
CA ASP A 106 -22.29 -4.44 -9.95
C ASP A 106 -22.65 -3.06 -9.35
N ALA A 107 -21.64 -2.21 -9.27
CA ALA A 107 -21.76 -0.82 -8.83
C ALA A 107 -20.59 0.00 -9.40
N PRO A 108 -20.73 1.34 -9.50
CA PRO A 108 -19.64 2.20 -9.94
C PRO A 108 -18.40 2.06 -9.03
N VAL A 109 -17.30 1.55 -9.59
CA VAL A 109 -16.05 1.37 -8.84
C VAL A 109 -15.42 2.73 -8.52
N PRO A 110 -15.03 2.99 -7.28
CA PRO A 110 -14.29 4.20 -6.92
C PRO A 110 -13.03 4.38 -7.78
N PRO A 111 -12.78 5.58 -8.34
CA PRO A 111 -11.67 5.82 -9.28
C PRO A 111 -10.29 5.43 -8.73
N GLU A 112 -10.10 5.57 -7.43
CA GLU A 112 -8.83 5.21 -6.77
C GLU A 112 -8.52 3.71 -6.80
N LEU A 113 -9.54 2.86 -6.93
CA LEU A 113 -9.38 1.40 -7.11
C LEU A 113 -9.10 1.02 -8.57
N LEU A 114 -9.19 1.97 -9.50
CA LEU A 114 -8.92 1.77 -10.93
C LEU A 114 -7.63 2.45 -11.38
N THR A 115 -7.07 3.35 -10.56
CA THR A 115 -5.90 4.15 -10.91
C THR A 115 -4.73 3.81 -10.00
N ALA A 116 -3.58 3.52 -10.61
CA ALA A 116 -2.36 3.28 -9.85
C ALA A 116 -2.01 4.48 -8.98
N SER A 117 -1.46 4.23 -7.79
CA SER A 117 -0.93 5.29 -6.96
C SER A 117 0.34 5.87 -7.58
N GLY A 118 0.66 7.15 -7.27
CA GLY A 118 1.84 7.81 -7.82
C GLY A 118 3.16 7.18 -7.35
N SER A 119 3.17 6.56 -6.17
CA SER A 119 4.33 5.83 -5.64
C SER A 119 4.30 4.33 -5.95
N GLY A 120 3.12 3.78 -6.30
CA GLY A 120 2.90 2.34 -6.36
C GLY A 120 2.86 1.65 -4.99
N MET A 121 3.00 2.43 -3.89
CA MET A 121 3.16 1.94 -2.52
C MET A 121 2.23 2.61 -1.51
N ASP A 122 1.16 3.30 -1.96
CA ASP A 122 0.22 3.99 -1.08
C ASP A 122 -0.55 2.98 -0.20
N PRO A 123 -0.35 2.95 1.12
CA PRO A 123 -1.02 1.99 1.99
C PRO A 123 -2.48 2.36 2.31
N HIS A 124 -2.95 3.53 1.86
CA HIS A 124 -4.26 4.04 2.21
C HIS A 124 -5.23 4.03 1.04
N ILE A 125 -6.49 3.78 1.38
CA ILE A 125 -7.66 4.01 0.53
C ILE A 125 -8.68 4.83 1.30
N THR A 126 -9.63 5.49 0.61
CA THR A 126 -10.72 6.17 1.31
C THR A 126 -11.66 5.16 1.99
N GLU A 127 -12.33 5.58 3.06
CA GLU A 127 -13.38 4.78 3.70
C GLU A 127 -14.43 4.33 2.67
N ARG A 128 -14.77 5.20 1.72
CA ARG A 128 -15.70 4.88 0.62
C ARG A 128 -15.20 3.72 -0.24
N ALA A 129 -13.92 3.70 -0.58
CA ALA A 129 -13.34 2.62 -1.38
C ALA A 129 -13.23 1.31 -0.58
N ALA A 130 -13.03 1.38 0.73
CA ALA A 130 -13.08 0.22 1.60
C ALA A 130 -14.51 -0.33 1.70
N LEU A 131 -15.51 0.53 1.94
CA LEU A 131 -16.93 0.17 1.99
C LEU A 131 -17.44 -0.43 0.67
N PHE A 132 -16.96 0.06 -0.48
CA PHE A 132 -17.29 -0.52 -1.78
C PHE A 132 -16.90 -2.00 -1.86
N GLN A 133 -15.82 -2.43 -1.20
CA GLN A 133 -15.33 -3.80 -1.25
C GLN A 133 -16.04 -4.75 -0.26
N VAL A 134 -16.86 -4.23 0.66
CA VAL A 134 -17.54 -4.99 1.72
C VAL A 134 -18.33 -6.20 1.19
N PRO A 135 -19.16 -6.10 0.13
CA PRO A 135 -19.92 -7.25 -0.34
C PRO A 135 -19.03 -8.42 -0.77
N ARG A 136 -17.91 -8.15 -1.44
CA ARG A 136 -16.95 -9.17 -1.85
C ARG A 136 -16.26 -9.81 -0.65
N VAL A 137 -15.78 -8.98 0.28
CA VAL A 137 -15.06 -9.44 1.49
C VAL A 137 -15.97 -10.27 2.39
N ALA A 138 -17.20 -9.80 2.65
CA ALA A 138 -18.18 -10.50 3.45
C ALA A 138 -18.57 -11.84 2.84
N GLY A 139 -18.86 -11.87 1.53
CA GLY A 139 -19.17 -13.10 0.81
C GLY A 139 -18.02 -14.11 0.83
N ALA A 140 -16.78 -13.67 0.66
CA ALA A 140 -15.61 -14.55 0.70
C ALA A 140 -15.31 -15.10 2.09
N ARG A 141 -15.59 -14.32 3.14
CA ARG A 141 -15.42 -14.75 4.55
C ARG A 141 -16.62 -15.56 5.06
N GLY A 142 -17.79 -15.44 4.42
CA GLY A 142 -19.03 -16.06 4.86
C GLY A 142 -19.60 -15.42 6.13
N VAL A 143 -19.46 -14.09 6.25
CA VAL A 143 -19.94 -13.28 7.38
C VAL A 143 -20.91 -12.20 6.89
N ASP A 144 -21.63 -11.56 7.82
CA ASP A 144 -22.54 -10.48 7.47
C ASP A 144 -21.78 -9.22 7.00
N ALA A 145 -22.29 -8.56 5.97
CA ALA A 145 -21.72 -7.32 5.45
C ALA A 145 -21.65 -6.22 6.52
N THR A 146 -22.63 -6.16 7.43
CA THR A 146 -22.68 -5.21 8.55
C THR A 146 -21.50 -5.34 9.52
N ASP A 147 -21.00 -6.56 9.72
CA ASP A 147 -19.83 -6.80 10.57
C ASP A 147 -18.55 -6.28 9.91
N VAL A 148 -18.40 -6.51 8.61
CA VAL A 148 -17.26 -5.97 7.84
C VAL A 148 -17.33 -4.45 7.79
N GLU A 149 -18.52 -3.86 7.53
CA GLU A 149 -18.69 -2.39 7.56
C GLU A 149 -18.32 -1.77 8.90
N ARG A 150 -18.71 -2.40 10.00
CA ARG A 150 -18.36 -1.93 11.34
C ARG A 150 -16.85 -1.86 11.53
N VAL A 151 -16.12 -2.91 11.16
CA VAL A 151 -14.64 -2.92 11.26
C VAL A 151 -14.02 -1.86 10.36
N VAL A 152 -14.51 -1.66 9.14
CA VAL A 152 -14.04 -0.59 8.24
C VAL A 152 -14.22 0.78 8.90
N ARG A 153 -15.40 1.09 9.45
CA ARG A 153 -15.69 2.39 10.08
C ARG A 153 -14.89 2.61 11.35
N GLU A 154 -14.64 1.57 12.14
CA GLU A 154 -13.82 1.63 13.36
C GLU A 154 -12.34 1.87 13.04
N THR A 155 -11.85 1.28 11.93
CA THR A 155 -10.45 1.42 11.50
C THR A 155 -10.20 2.74 10.75
N ALA A 156 -11.23 3.32 10.13
CA ALA A 156 -11.11 4.55 9.37
C ALA A 156 -10.75 5.73 10.28
N GLY A 157 -9.74 6.48 9.86
CA GLY A 157 -9.22 7.65 10.57
C GLY A 157 -9.10 8.88 9.67
N SER A 158 -8.75 10.01 10.25
CA SER A 158 -8.41 11.21 9.48
C SER A 158 -7.01 11.05 8.87
N ALA A 159 -6.86 11.29 7.57
CA ALA A 159 -5.54 11.38 6.96
C ALA A 159 -4.76 12.52 7.62
N SER A 160 -3.77 12.17 8.42
CA SER A 160 -2.78 13.06 9.05
C SER A 160 -3.25 14.50 9.33
N GLY A 161 -3.98 14.75 10.42
CA GLY A 161 -4.03 16.03 11.13
C GLY A 161 -4.46 17.31 10.39
N LEU A 162 -4.43 17.35 9.08
CA LEU A 162 -5.01 18.42 8.26
C LEU A 162 -6.40 17.97 7.84
N SER A 163 -7.37 18.85 8.11
CA SER A 163 -8.79 18.74 7.81
C SER A 163 -9.09 18.23 6.38
N SER A 164 -8.82 16.94 6.14
CA SER A 164 -9.30 16.23 4.95
C SER A 164 -10.75 15.85 5.23
N ALA A 165 -11.65 16.21 4.35
CA ALA A 165 -13.06 15.83 4.46
C ALA A 165 -13.27 14.32 4.32
N ASP A 166 -12.31 13.61 3.74
CA ASP A 166 -12.36 12.17 3.51
C ASP A 166 -11.60 11.41 4.60
N ARG A 167 -12.29 10.46 5.22
CA ARG A 167 -11.66 9.47 6.10
C ARG A 167 -10.91 8.45 5.26
N VAL A 168 -9.75 8.05 5.72
CA VAL A 168 -8.90 7.05 5.06
C VAL A 168 -8.70 5.82 5.95
N VAL A 169 -8.35 4.72 5.31
CA VAL A 169 -8.08 3.44 5.96
C VAL A 169 -6.72 2.93 5.51
N ASN A 170 -5.87 2.56 6.45
CA ASN A 170 -4.68 1.79 6.14
C ASN A 170 -5.11 0.34 5.85
N VAL A 171 -4.80 -0.16 4.66
CA VAL A 171 -5.29 -1.46 4.19
C VAL A 171 -4.73 -2.63 5.00
N LEU A 172 -3.45 -2.57 5.38
CA LEU A 172 -2.84 -3.61 6.23
C LEU A 172 -3.51 -3.65 7.60
N ALA A 173 -3.64 -2.49 8.26
CA ALA A 173 -4.29 -2.40 9.57
C ALA A 173 -5.74 -2.87 9.52
N LEU A 174 -6.50 -2.52 8.47
CA LEU A 174 -7.86 -2.98 8.27
C LEU A 174 -7.92 -4.50 8.11
N ASN A 175 -7.07 -5.08 7.27
CA ASN A 175 -7.08 -6.54 7.04
C ASN A 175 -6.73 -7.31 8.32
N LEU A 176 -5.79 -6.81 9.12
CA LEU A 176 -5.48 -7.40 10.42
C LEU A 176 -6.66 -7.25 11.42
N ALA A 177 -7.35 -6.10 11.42
CA ALA A 177 -8.53 -5.90 12.24
C ALA A 177 -9.69 -6.83 11.82
N LEU A 178 -9.86 -7.07 10.51
CA LEU A 178 -10.83 -8.04 10.01
C LEU A 178 -10.50 -9.47 10.47
N ASP A 179 -9.23 -9.86 10.43
CA ASP A 179 -8.80 -11.17 10.90
C ASP A 179 -9.00 -11.32 12.42
N ALA A 180 -8.69 -10.30 13.18
CA ALA A 180 -8.89 -10.30 14.63
C ALA A 180 -10.37 -10.35 15.04
N ALA A 181 -11.25 -9.66 14.32
CA ALA A 181 -12.68 -9.56 14.65
C ALA A 181 -13.51 -10.72 14.10
N LEU A 182 -13.18 -11.22 12.90
CA LEU A 182 -14.04 -12.13 12.12
C LEU A 182 -13.34 -13.47 11.78
N GLY A 183 -12.12 -13.67 12.27
CA GLY A 183 -11.29 -14.82 11.91
C GLY A 183 -10.54 -14.64 10.58
N GLU A 184 -9.48 -15.41 10.38
CA GLU A 184 -8.67 -15.35 9.16
C GLU A 184 -9.51 -15.66 7.92
N ALA A 185 -9.25 -14.89 6.85
CA ALA A 185 -9.89 -15.15 5.56
C ALA A 185 -9.49 -16.55 5.07
N ARG A 186 -10.48 -17.36 4.66
CA ARG A 186 -10.19 -18.65 4.05
C ARG A 186 -9.22 -18.44 2.90
N GLN A 187 -8.08 -19.07 2.94
CA GLN A 187 -7.15 -19.10 1.81
C GLN A 187 -7.81 -19.93 0.71
N THR A 188 -8.48 -19.27 -0.22
CA THR A 188 -8.77 -19.89 -1.49
C THR A 188 -7.41 -19.97 -2.20
N THR A 189 -6.85 -21.18 -2.28
CA THR A 189 -5.64 -21.43 -3.07
C THR A 189 -5.90 -20.85 -4.47
N PRO A 190 -5.11 -19.88 -4.95
CA PRO A 190 -5.25 -19.42 -6.33
C PRO A 190 -5.08 -20.63 -7.23
N PRO A 191 -5.79 -20.71 -8.37
CA PRO A 191 -5.58 -21.80 -9.31
C PRO A 191 -4.10 -21.91 -9.61
N SER A 192 -3.53 -23.10 -9.42
CA SER A 192 -2.12 -23.40 -9.62
C SER A 192 -1.70 -22.88 -11.00
N GLY A 193 -0.88 -21.82 -11.05
CA GLY A 193 -0.40 -21.20 -12.28
C GLY A 193 -0.48 -19.68 -12.35
N ALA A 194 -1.21 -19.01 -11.45
CA ALA A 194 -1.17 -17.56 -11.36
C ALA A 194 -0.18 -17.18 -10.23
N GLY A 195 1.06 -16.85 -10.61
CA GLY A 195 1.95 -16.09 -9.73
C GLY A 195 1.30 -14.74 -9.38
N PRO A 196 1.79 -14.02 -8.36
CA PRO A 196 1.28 -12.70 -7.99
C PRO A 196 1.34 -11.68 -9.13
N ASP A 197 1.99 -12.02 -10.25
CA ASP A 197 2.28 -11.18 -11.41
C ASP A 197 1.30 -11.36 -12.59
N ALA A 198 0.24 -12.14 -12.44
CA ALA A 198 -0.67 -12.39 -13.56
C ALA A 198 -1.73 -11.28 -13.68
N ILE A 199 -1.33 -10.11 -14.17
CA ILE A 199 -2.20 -9.34 -15.05
C ILE A 199 -2.37 -10.21 -16.30
N PRO A 200 -3.60 -10.63 -16.68
CA PRO A 200 -3.78 -11.42 -17.87
C PRO A 200 -3.18 -10.65 -19.07
N PRO A 201 -2.40 -11.32 -19.95
CA PRO A 201 -1.87 -10.66 -21.14
C PRO A 201 -3.04 -10.10 -21.93
N ALA A 202 -2.87 -8.89 -22.45
CA ALA A 202 -3.85 -8.25 -23.33
C ALA A 202 -4.25 -9.22 -24.43
N PRO A 203 -5.54 -9.33 -24.77
CA PRO A 203 -5.96 -10.19 -25.87
C PRO A 203 -5.21 -9.73 -27.12
N GLY A 204 -4.39 -10.64 -27.67
CA GLY A 204 -3.54 -10.37 -28.81
C GLY A 204 -4.36 -9.75 -29.93
N GLY A 205 -3.88 -8.61 -30.44
CA GLY A 205 -4.35 -8.06 -31.69
C GLY A 205 -4.15 -9.12 -32.78
N ALA A 206 -5.25 -9.64 -33.28
CA ALA A 206 -5.23 -10.36 -34.56
C ALA A 206 -5.00 -9.33 -35.68
N GLU A 207 -4.02 -9.59 -36.48
CA GLU A 207 -3.65 -8.89 -37.72
C GLU A 207 -4.86 -8.63 -38.64
#